data_9ea00851dd2b0a125c74b985094bb76c
#
_entry.id   9ea00851dd2b0a125c74b985094bb76c
#
_cell.length_a   1.000
_cell.length_b   1.000
_cell.length_c   1.000
_cell.angle_alpha   90.00
_cell.angle_beta   90.00
_cell.angle_gamma   90.00
#
_symmetry.space_group_name_H-M   'P 1'
#
loop_
_entity.id
_entity.type
_entity.pdbx_description
1 polymer ?
#
loop_
_entity_poly.entity_id
_entity_poly.type
_entity_poly.pdbx_seq_one_letter_code
_entity_poly.pdbx_strand_id
1 'polypeptide(L)'
;MKEKIKYAGAMLICFIAVLFIRMPVMADDGVPATAWRDYAAADFAGGSGTETDPYRITDGAQLAKIAKDVENGTVYKDAYFRLENDIDLSAHRWNPIGVYKWYEGGATEDRMFAGFLDGNGKTITGLIVDERTEKNRAGLFGQIAYTGAATNVGVKDLNIVDARIYATNEGMEKNSSAILVGFVMANSGHTIRFDDISVSGTIVNTKVGDNSMMSGGL
;
A
#
# COMPACT_ATOMS: atom_id res chain seq x y z
N MET A 1 43.77 58.16 50.36
CA MET A 1 42.37 58.30 49.94
C MET A 1 42.11 57.19 48.94
N LYS A 2 41.39 56.14 49.33
CA LYS A 2 41.09 54.96 48.50
C LYS A 2 39.65 55.05 48.01
N GLU A 3 39.46 55.35 46.78
CA GLU A 3 38.12 55.27 46.16
C GLU A 3 37.72 53.80 45.92
N LYS A 4 36.52 53.50 46.41
CA LYS A 4 35.90 52.14 46.17
C LYS A 4 35.01 52.23 44.94
N ILE A 5 35.40 51.56 43.87
CA ILE A 5 34.58 51.40 42.70
C ILE A 5 33.53 50.37 43.04
N LYS A 6 32.24 50.74 43.00
CA LYS A 6 31.09 49.88 43.15
C LYS A 6 30.71 49.38 41.75
N TYR A 7 30.89 48.06 41.49
CA TYR A 7 30.31 47.41 40.30
C TYR A 7 28.84 47.12 40.58
N ALA A 8 27.96 47.83 39.92
CA ALA A 8 26.56 47.47 39.85
C ALA A 8 26.41 46.43 38.70
N GLY A 9 26.28 45.16 39.08
CA GLY A 9 25.97 44.11 38.11
C GLY A 9 24.52 44.20 37.67
N ALA A 10 24.30 44.71 36.49
CA ALA A 10 22.99 44.60 35.84
C ALA A 10 22.83 43.17 35.29
N MET A 11 22.04 42.35 36.01
CA MET A 11 21.65 41.02 35.58
C MET A 11 20.56 41.16 34.51
N LEU A 12 20.95 41.06 33.24
CA LEU A 12 20.02 41.03 32.11
C LEU A 12 19.33 39.65 32.06
N ILE A 13 18.12 39.57 32.62
CA ILE A 13 17.26 38.38 32.50
C ILE A 13 16.63 38.44 31.13
N CYS A 14 17.17 37.62 30.19
CA CYS A 14 16.58 37.37 28.89
C CYS A 14 15.36 36.47 29.08
N PHE A 15 14.16 37.04 29.08
CA PHE A 15 12.92 36.24 28.97
C PHE A 15 12.82 35.73 27.54
N ILE A 16 13.21 34.46 27.32
CA ILE A 16 12.85 33.73 26.09
C ILE A 16 11.38 33.34 26.21
N ALA A 17 10.50 34.10 25.59
CA ALA A 17 9.12 33.72 25.39
C ALA A 17 9.09 32.56 24.39
N VAL A 18 9.04 31.35 24.92
CA VAL A 18 8.77 30.16 24.09
C VAL A 18 7.32 30.25 23.63
N LEU A 19 7.14 30.70 22.40
CA LEU A 19 5.84 30.70 21.75
C LEU A 19 5.49 29.25 21.44
N PHE A 20 4.74 28.60 22.31
CA PHE A 20 4.13 27.30 22.00
C PHE A 20 3.08 27.50 20.90
N ILE A 21 3.50 27.42 19.66
CA ILE A 21 2.57 27.24 18.55
C ILE A 21 1.92 25.87 18.81
N ARG A 22 0.68 25.89 19.30
CA ARG A 22 -0.15 24.69 19.33
C ARG A 22 -0.42 24.33 17.87
N MET A 23 0.43 23.49 17.30
CA MET A 23 0.05 22.76 16.10
C MET A 23 -1.21 21.96 16.45
N PRO A 24 -2.26 22.01 15.61
CA PRO A 24 -3.37 21.10 15.79
C PRO A 24 -2.77 19.70 15.81
N VAL A 25 -2.97 18.96 16.89
CA VAL A 25 -2.70 17.53 16.93
C VAL A 25 -3.67 16.96 15.92
N MET A 26 -3.20 16.67 14.70
CA MET A 26 -3.91 15.81 13.76
C MET A 26 -4.15 14.52 14.52
N ALA A 27 -5.40 14.10 14.60
CA ALA A 27 -5.72 12.82 15.20
C ALA A 27 -4.85 11.77 14.49
N ASP A 28 -4.03 11.07 15.27
CA ASP A 28 -3.27 9.94 14.76
C ASP A 28 -4.30 8.89 14.30
N ASP A 29 -4.49 8.78 13.00
CA ASP A 29 -5.40 7.79 12.40
C ASP A 29 -4.77 6.39 12.39
N GLY A 30 -3.59 6.25 13.01
CA GLY A 30 -2.86 5.00 13.13
C GLY A 30 -2.27 4.52 11.80
N VAL A 31 -2.08 5.43 10.83
CA VAL A 31 -1.39 5.11 9.58
C VAL A 31 0.12 5.29 9.77
N PRO A 32 0.95 4.25 9.55
CA PRO A 32 2.39 4.37 9.65
C PRO A 32 2.97 5.42 8.69
N ALA A 33 3.93 6.21 9.19
CA ALA A 33 4.60 7.25 8.39
C ALA A 33 5.49 6.66 7.27
N THR A 34 6.00 5.46 7.48
CA THR A 34 6.87 4.75 6.52
C THR A 34 6.08 3.78 5.64
N ALA A 35 6.62 3.44 4.49
CA ALA A 35 5.96 2.59 3.51
C ALA A 35 6.74 1.30 3.23
N TRP A 36 6.05 0.19 3.05
CA TRP A 36 6.67 -1.11 2.76
C TRP A 36 7.56 -1.10 1.51
N ARG A 37 7.30 -0.24 0.52
CA ARG A 37 8.15 -0.09 -0.68
C ARG A 37 9.61 0.22 -0.35
N ASP A 38 9.85 0.94 0.76
CA ASP A 38 11.19 1.36 1.19
C ASP A 38 11.95 0.21 1.86
N TYR A 39 11.23 -0.82 2.28
CA TYR A 39 11.74 -2.03 2.93
C TYR A 39 11.63 -3.27 2.06
N ALA A 40 11.27 -3.12 0.77
CA ALA A 40 11.14 -4.23 -0.15
C ALA A 40 12.44 -5.01 -0.26
N ALA A 41 12.35 -6.34 -0.11
CA ALA A 41 13.50 -7.23 -0.19
C ALA A 41 14.16 -7.18 -1.59
N ALA A 42 15.43 -7.52 -1.66
CA ALA A 42 16.14 -7.67 -2.93
C ALA A 42 15.69 -8.94 -3.67
N ASP A 43 15.47 -10.03 -2.92
CA ASP A 43 15.15 -11.35 -3.48
C ASP A 43 13.99 -12.02 -2.73
N PHE A 44 13.32 -12.97 -3.35
CA PHE A 44 12.40 -13.90 -2.71
C PHE A 44 13.16 -14.96 -1.89
N ALA A 45 12.47 -15.68 -1.01
CA ALA A 45 13.06 -16.76 -0.22
C ALA A 45 13.46 -17.97 -1.05
N GLY A 46 13.28 -17.92 -2.36
CA GLY A 46 13.65 -18.94 -3.34
C GLY A 46 12.50 -19.24 -4.30
N GLY A 47 12.65 -20.29 -5.07
CA GLY A 47 11.76 -20.66 -6.16
C GLY A 47 12.16 -20.01 -7.48
N SER A 48 11.63 -20.56 -8.57
CA SER A 48 11.87 -20.10 -9.95
C SER A 48 10.67 -19.35 -10.54
N GLY A 49 9.55 -19.24 -9.79
CA GLY A 49 8.32 -18.59 -10.22
C GLY A 49 7.46 -19.44 -11.15
N THR A 50 7.72 -20.73 -11.23
CA THR A 50 6.86 -21.68 -11.96
C THR A 50 5.78 -22.24 -11.03
N GLU A 51 4.74 -22.86 -11.58
CA GLU A 51 3.67 -23.50 -10.78
C GLU A 51 4.21 -24.59 -9.85
N THR A 52 5.21 -25.35 -10.29
CA THR A 52 5.82 -26.43 -9.50
C THR A 52 6.93 -25.96 -8.56
N ASP A 53 7.48 -24.76 -8.78
CA ASP A 53 8.50 -24.13 -7.95
C ASP A 53 8.22 -22.62 -7.83
N PRO A 54 7.17 -22.20 -7.11
CA PRO A 54 6.75 -20.81 -7.00
C PRO A 54 7.79 -19.97 -6.24
N TYR A 55 7.84 -18.67 -6.52
CA TYR A 55 8.57 -17.73 -5.66
C TYR A 55 8.01 -17.80 -4.25
N ARG A 56 8.88 -18.13 -3.27
CA ARG A 56 8.49 -18.25 -1.87
C ARG A 56 8.57 -16.91 -1.15
N ILE A 57 7.50 -16.58 -0.42
CA ILE A 57 7.35 -15.35 0.34
C ILE A 57 7.20 -15.72 1.82
N THR A 58 8.12 -15.26 2.65
CA THR A 58 8.17 -15.55 4.08
C THR A 58 7.86 -14.37 4.97
N ASP A 59 7.86 -13.14 4.42
CA ASP A 59 7.68 -11.90 5.18
C ASP A 59 7.11 -10.75 4.32
N GLY A 60 6.79 -9.64 4.99
CA GLY A 60 6.22 -8.44 4.36
C GLY A 60 7.19 -7.75 3.39
N ALA A 61 8.49 -7.84 3.60
CA ALA A 61 9.49 -7.24 2.72
C ALA A 61 9.54 -7.94 1.36
N GLN A 62 9.41 -9.27 1.35
CA GLN A 62 9.34 -10.06 0.11
C GLN A 62 7.99 -9.87 -0.61
N LEU A 63 6.89 -9.72 0.14
CA LEU A 63 5.62 -9.38 -0.47
C LEU A 63 5.68 -7.97 -1.09
N ALA A 64 6.31 -7.00 -0.41
CA ALA A 64 6.52 -5.64 -0.91
C ALA A 64 7.44 -5.60 -2.14
N LYS A 65 8.33 -6.58 -2.31
CA LYS A 65 9.12 -6.71 -3.54
C LYS A 65 8.22 -6.86 -4.77
N ILE A 66 7.15 -7.66 -4.68
CA ILE A 66 6.20 -7.79 -5.80
C ILE A 66 5.63 -6.41 -6.16
N ALA A 67 5.18 -5.63 -5.15
CA ALA A 67 4.60 -4.30 -5.38
C ALA A 67 5.61 -3.36 -6.06
N LYS A 68 6.84 -3.33 -5.56
CA LYS A 68 7.93 -2.50 -6.09
C LYS A 68 8.32 -2.90 -7.51
N ASP A 69 8.43 -4.18 -7.79
CA ASP A 69 8.81 -4.67 -9.12
C ASP A 69 7.71 -4.38 -10.14
N VAL A 70 6.43 -4.53 -9.76
CA VAL A 70 5.30 -4.18 -10.62
C VAL A 70 5.25 -2.68 -10.88
N GLU A 71 5.47 -1.85 -9.87
CA GLU A 71 5.59 -0.38 -10.04
C GLU A 71 6.71 -0.03 -11.03
N ASN A 72 7.81 -0.78 -11.04
CA ASN A 72 8.93 -0.61 -11.97
C ASN A 72 8.72 -1.26 -13.35
N GLY A 73 7.54 -1.84 -13.60
CA GLY A 73 7.15 -2.36 -14.92
C GLY A 73 7.28 -3.88 -15.09
N THR A 74 7.60 -4.62 -14.03
CA THR A 74 7.61 -6.09 -14.07
C THR A 74 6.18 -6.61 -13.87
N VAL A 75 5.53 -7.09 -14.93
CA VAL A 75 4.12 -7.54 -14.85
C VAL A 75 3.94 -8.93 -14.22
N TYR A 76 5.02 -9.68 -14.05
CA TYR A 76 5.01 -11.07 -13.53
C TYR A 76 4.07 -12.01 -14.28
N LYS A 77 4.03 -11.88 -15.60
CA LYS A 77 3.20 -12.70 -16.45
C LYS A 77 3.45 -14.19 -16.20
N ASP A 78 2.39 -14.92 -15.86
CA ASP A 78 2.42 -16.36 -15.55
C ASP A 78 3.38 -16.76 -14.41
N ALA A 79 3.87 -15.82 -13.61
CA ALA A 79 4.68 -16.14 -12.45
C ALA A 79 3.80 -16.58 -11.28
N TYR A 80 4.24 -17.59 -10.56
CA TYR A 80 3.59 -18.13 -9.38
C TYR A 80 4.33 -17.69 -8.11
N PHE A 81 3.55 -17.28 -7.11
CA PHE A 81 4.01 -16.89 -5.78
C PHE A 81 3.30 -17.71 -4.73
N ARG A 82 3.97 -18.03 -3.64
CA ARG A 82 3.40 -18.76 -2.53
C ARG A 82 3.82 -18.17 -1.19
N LEU A 83 2.85 -17.96 -0.30
CA LEU A 83 3.13 -17.60 1.07
C LEU A 83 3.56 -18.83 1.86
N GLU A 84 4.68 -18.73 2.58
CA GLU A 84 5.17 -19.81 3.44
C GLU A 84 4.82 -19.58 4.91
N ASN A 85 4.60 -18.32 5.30
CA ASN A 85 4.26 -17.92 6.67
C ASN A 85 3.04 -16.98 6.67
N ASP A 86 2.41 -16.85 7.85
CA ASP A 86 1.56 -15.70 8.12
C ASP A 86 2.40 -14.42 8.09
N ILE A 87 1.83 -13.31 7.60
CA ILE A 87 2.55 -12.05 7.38
C ILE A 87 1.86 -10.92 8.12
N ASP A 88 2.59 -10.23 9.00
CA ASP A 88 2.16 -8.99 9.63
C ASP A 88 2.66 -7.77 8.83
N LEU A 89 1.73 -6.97 8.31
CA LEU A 89 2.02 -5.75 7.56
C LEU A 89 1.86 -4.46 8.38
N SER A 90 1.54 -4.55 9.66
CA SER A 90 1.19 -3.40 10.51
C SER A 90 2.31 -2.37 10.71
N ALA A 91 3.57 -2.75 10.51
CA ALA A 91 4.73 -1.90 10.75
C ALA A 91 4.85 -0.70 9.78
N HIS A 92 4.34 -0.84 8.56
CA HIS A 92 4.45 0.16 7.50
C HIS A 92 3.16 0.21 6.68
N ARG A 93 2.82 1.40 6.12
CA ARG A 93 1.69 1.46 5.18
C ARG A 93 2.02 0.65 3.92
N TRP A 94 1.01 -0.03 3.42
CA TRP A 94 1.13 -0.87 2.24
C TRP A 94 1.03 -0.04 0.96
N ASN A 95 1.88 -0.35 -0.01
CA ASN A 95 1.75 0.13 -1.38
C ASN A 95 1.10 -0.97 -2.22
N PRO A 96 -0.07 -0.71 -2.82
CA PRO A 96 -0.80 -1.71 -3.58
C PRO A 96 0.04 -2.36 -4.68
N ILE A 97 -0.10 -3.67 -4.85
CA ILE A 97 0.50 -4.37 -6.00
C ILE A 97 -0.29 -4.00 -7.25
N GLY A 98 0.37 -3.36 -8.20
CA GLY A 98 -0.28 -2.77 -9.37
C GLY A 98 -0.75 -1.33 -9.11
N VAL A 99 -0.47 -0.46 -10.06
CA VAL A 99 -0.68 0.98 -9.96
C VAL A 99 -1.47 1.47 -11.17
N TYR A 100 -2.46 2.30 -10.92
CA TYR A 100 -3.08 3.11 -11.95
C TYR A 100 -3.07 4.57 -11.52
N LYS A 101 -2.21 5.37 -12.12
CA LYS A 101 -2.10 6.80 -11.85
C LYS A 101 -2.56 7.56 -13.08
N TRP A 102 -3.38 8.57 -12.84
CA TRP A 102 -3.77 9.53 -13.85
C TRP A 102 -3.07 10.85 -13.55
N TYR A 103 -2.38 11.39 -14.54
CA TYR A 103 -1.66 12.65 -14.42
C TYR A 103 -2.44 13.76 -15.09
N GLU A 104 -2.32 14.98 -14.55
CA GLU A 104 -2.87 16.18 -15.16
C GLU A 104 -2.31 16.32 -16.59
N GLY A 105 -3.19 16.51 -17.58
CA GLY A 105 -2.83 16.48 -19.01
C GLY A 105 -3.15 15.17 -19.73
N GLY A 106 -3.76 14.19 -19.05
CA GLY A 106 -4.30 12.96 -19.65
C GLY A 106 -3.30 11.82 -19.80
N ALA A 107 -2.06 11.96 -19.33
CA ALA A 107 -1.13 10.84 -19.25
C ALA A 107 -1.55 9.86 -18.17
N THR A 108 -1.39 8.56 -18.41
CA THR A 108 -1.69 7.51 -17.45
C THR A 108 -0.46 6.64 -17.22
N GLU A 109 -0.26 6.23 -15.97
CA GLU A 109 0.64 5.14 -15.62
C GLU A 109 -0.20 3.94 -15.24
N ASP A 110 -0.07 2.87 -16.03
CA ASP A 110 -0.83 1.63 -15.85
C ASP A 110 0.17 0.49 -15.63
N ARG A 111 0.27 0.04 -14.38
CA ARG A 111 1.13 -1.05 -13.94
C ARG A 111 0.26 -2.12 -13.32
N MET A 112 0.26 -3.30 -13.90
CA MET A 112 -0.64 -4.36 -13.50
C MET A 112 0.11 -5.62 -13.09
N PHE A 113 -0.46 -6.32 -12.13
CA PHE A 113 -0.02 -7.66 -11.77
C PHE A 113 -0.73 -8.67 -12.67
N ALA A 114 0.03 -9.58 -13.29
CA ALA A 114 -0.49 -10.63 -14.17
C ALA A 114 0.03 -12.03 -13.80
N GLY A 115 0.38 -12.22 -12.53
CA GLY A 115 0.78 -13.50 -11.96
C GLY A 115 -0.31 -14.15 -11.12
N PHE A 116 0.08 -15.20 -10.41
CA PHE A 116 -0.79 -15.98 -9.52
C PHE A 116 -0.20 -16.02 -8.11
N LEU A 117 -0.97 -15.61 -7.10
CA LEU A 117 -0.61 -15.70 -5.69
C LEU A 117 -1.38 -16.84 -5.01
N ASP A 118 -0.66 -17.84 -4.53
CA ASP A 118 -1.16 -18.86 -3.62
C ASP A 118 -0.90 -18.42 -2.17
N GLY A 119 -1.95 -18.07 -1.44
CA GLY A 119 -1.87 -17.76 -0.03
C GLY A 119 -1.56 -18.97 0.84
N ASN A 120 -1.69 -20.21 0.32
CA ASN A 120 -1.36 -21.45 1.03
C ASN A 120 -2.05 -21.56 2.42
N GLY A 121 -3.28 -21.03 2.51
CA GLY A 121 -4.04 -20.96 3.76
C GLY A 121 -3.48 -19.99 4.81
N LYS A 122 -2.49 -19.17 4.46
CA LYS A 122 -1.86 -18.19 5.38
C LYS A 122 -2.69 -16.94 5.53
N THR A 123 -2.36 -16.20 6.59
CA THR A 123 -3.05 -14.96 6.95
C THR A 123 -2.12 -13.76 6.79
N ILE A 124 -2.61 -12.72 6.13
CA ILE A 124 -2.01 -11.38 6.15
C ILE A 124 -2.78 -10.56 7.18
N THR A 125 -2.07 -9.99 8.17
CA THR A 125 -2.64 -9.14 9.22
C THR A 125 -2.16 -7.70 9.08
N GLY A 126 -2.95 -6.74 9.57
CA GLY A 126 -2.52 -5.35 9.69
C GLY A 126 -2.23 -4.66 8.36
N LEU A 127 -2.90 -5.04 7.28
CA LEU A 127 -2.81 -4.37 5.98
C LEU A 127 -3.35 -2.94 6.11
N ILE A 128 -2.48 -1.93 6.01
CA ILE A 128 -2.84 -0.51 6.07
C ILE A 128 -2.50 0.16 4.75
N VAL A 129 -3.53 0.49 3.98
CA VAL A 129 -3.39 1.20 2.69
C VAL A 129 -3.85 2.64 2.86
N ASP A 130 -3.05 3.60 2.41
CA ASP A 130 -3.43 5.01 2.40
C ASP A 130 -3.19 5.64 1.03
N GLU A 131 -4.24 5.69 0.24
CA GLU A 131 -4.26 6.29 -1.09
C GLU A 131 -4.96 7.67 -1.12
N ARG A 132 -5.09 8.33 0.04
CA ARG A 132 -5.67 9.67 0.13
C ARG A 132 -4.82 10.73 -0.56
N THR A 133 -3.51 10.54 -0.64
CA THR A 133 -2.57 11.46 -1.30
C THR A 133 -2.09 10.97 -2.65
N GLU A 134 -1.78 9.69 -2.78
CA GLU A 134 -1.28 9.09 -4.02
C GLU A 134 -2.38 8.89 -5.07
N LYS A 135 -3.64 8.86 -4.62
CA LYS A 135 -4.82 8.78 -5.49
C LYS A 135 -4.81 7.59 -6.44
N ASN A 136 -4.36 6.44 -5.93
CA ASN A 136 -4.30 5.17 -6.64
C ASN A 136 -5.49 4.28 -6.27
N ARG A 137 -5.66 3.18 -7.00
CA ARG A 137 -6.58 2.10 -6.62
C ARG A 137 -6.06 1.42 -5.37
N ALA A 138 -6.93 1.26 -4.36
CA ALA A 138 -6.55 0.82 -3.04
C ALA A 138 -6.92 -0.66 -2.79
N GLY A 139 -6.00 -1.40 -2.17
CA GLY A 139 -6.14 -2.79 -1.76
C GLY A 139 -4.79 -3.46 -1.53
N LEU A 140 -4.79 -4.75 -1.21
CA LEU A 140 -3.55 -5.55 -1.30
C LEU A 140 -3.00 -5.46 -2.73
N PHE A 141 -3.90 -5.64 -3.70
CA PHE A 141 -3.65 -5.33 -5.10
C PHE A 141 -4.41 -4.07 -5.48
N GLY A 142 -3.72 -3.09 -6.05
CA GLY A 142 -4.37 -1.95 -6.71
C GLY A 142 -5.01 -2.39 -8.03
N GLN A 143 -4.29 -3.23 -8.78
CA GLN A 143 -4.76 -3.71 -10.07
C GLN A 143 -4.23 -5.09 -10.42
N ILE A 144 -5.16 -6.00 -10.71
CA ILE A 144 -4.88 -7.28 -11.35
C ILE A 144 -5.47 -7.26 -12.76
N ALA A 145 -4.66 -7.53 -13.75
CA ALA A 145 -5.14 -7.52 -15.12
C ALA A 145 -4.48 -8.60 -15.96
N TYR A 146 -5.23 -9.03 -16.94
CA TYR A 146 -4.76 -9.98 -17.93
C TYR A 146 -3.94 -9.26 -19.00
N THR A 147 -2.68 -9.63 -19.19
CA THR A 147 -1.82 -9.04 -20.22
C THR A 147 -1.42 -10.07 -21.27
N GLY A 148 -1.81 -9.81 -22.51
CA GLY A 148 -1.41 -10.66 -23.64
C GLY A 148 -1.86 -12.11 -23.49
N ALA A 149 -0.95 -13.07 -23.64
CA ALA A 149 -1.21 -14.51 -23.56
C ALA A 149 -0.92 -15.10 -22.15
N ALA A 150 -1.12 -14.32 -21.05
CA ALA A 150 -1.05 -14.91 -19.71
C ALA A 150 -2.14 -15.99 -19.55
N THR A 151 -1.83 -17.12 -18.93
CA THR A 151 -2.76 -18.26 -18.82
C THR A 151 -3.31 -18.44 -17.42
N ASN A 152 -2.57 -17.97 -16.41
CA ASN A 152 -2.95 -18.09 -15.01
C ASN A 152 -2.73 -16.77 -14.28
N VAL A 153 -3.82 -16.08 -13.94
CA VAL A 153 -3.83 -14.85 -13.18
C VAL A 153 -4.84 -14.99 -12.06
N GLY A 154 -4.45 -14.61 -10.85
CA GLY A 154 -5.39 -14.64 -9.74
C GLY A 154 -4.77 -14.78 -8.37
N VAL A 155 -5.62 -15.07 -7.39
CA VAL A 155 -5.27 -15.27 -5.98
C VAL A 155 -6.10 -16.43 -5.44
N LYS A 156 -5.50 -17.29 -4.62
CA LYS A 156 -6.23 -18.35 -3.92
C LYS A 156 -5.73 -18.58 -2.50
N ASP A 157 -6.54 -19.29 -1.71
CA ASP A 157 -6.20 -19.79 -0.36
C ASP A 157 -5.62 -18.70 0.57
N LEU A 158 -6.20 -17.50 0.58
CA LEU A 158 -5.66 -16.34 1.33
C LEU A 158 -6.66 -15.78 2.33
N ASN A 159 -6.18 -15.53 3.55
CA ASN A 159 -6.92 -14.79 4.56
C ASN A 159 -6.30 -13.39 4.76
N ILE A 160 -7.13 -12.35 4.86
CA ILE A 160 -6.70 -10.99 5.23
C ILE A 160 -7.56 -10.54 6.41
N VAL A 161 -6.91 -10.17 7.53
CA VAL A 161 -7.62 -9.73 8.74
C VAL A 161 -7.09 -8.38 9.22
N ASP A 162 -7.95 -7.62 9.89
CA ASP A 162 -7.62 -6.29 10.44
C ASP A 162 -7.10 -5.31 9.39
N ALA A 163 -7.61 -5.38 8.16
CA ALA A 163 -7.26 -4.44 7.11
C ALA A 163 -7.87 -3.06 7.36
N ARG A 164 -7.11 -2.01 7.04
CA ARG A 164 -7.56 -0.62 7.04
C ARG A 164 -7.21 0.04 5.71
N ILE A 165 -8.23 0.41 4.95
CA ILE A 165 -8.08 0.99 3.62
C ILE A 165 -8.61 2.43 3.67
N TYR A 166 -7.74 3.39 3.40
CA TYR A 166 -8.09 4.80 3.27
C TYR A 166 -7.93 5.23 1.81
N ALA A 167 -9.00 5.74 1.22
CA ALA A 167 -9.02 6.15 -0.17
C ALA A 167 -9.79 7.46 -0.37
N THR A 168 -9.55 8.13 -1.50
CA THR A 168 -10.29 9.32 -1.93
C THR A 168 -10.55 9.26 -3.43
N ASN A 169 -11.58 9.95 -3.90
CA ASN A 169 -11.83 10.15 -5.32
C ASN A 169 -11.38 11.52 -5.82
N GLU A 170 -10.64 12.28 -5.02
CA GLU A 170 -10.16 13.61 -5.43
C GLU A 170 -9.26 13.52 -6.65
N GLY A 171 -9.62 14.22 -7.73
CA GLY A 171 -8.85 14.25 -8.98
C GLY A 171 -8.97 13.01 -9.86
N MET A 172 -9.84 12.05 -9.54
CA MET A 172 -10.10 10.86 -10.36
C MET A 172 -11.60 10.75 -10.66
N GLU A 173 -11.95 10.47 -11.91
CA GLU A 173 -13.35 10.24 -12.29
C GLU A 173 -13.89 8.94 -11.70
N LYS A 174 -13.03 7.94 -11.54
CA LYS A 174 -13.37 6.62 -10.99
C LYS A 174 -12.24 6.12 -10.12
N ASN A 175 -12.44 6.13 -8.83
CA ASN A 175 -11.55 5.46 -7.88
C ASN A 175 -12.23 4.20 -7.35
N SER A 176 -11.43 3.18 -7.11
CA SER A 176 -11.93 1.92 -6.55
C SER A 176 -11.05 1.49 -5.38
N SER A 177 -11.69 0.97 -4.34
CA SER A 177 -11.03 0.50 -3.13
C SER A 177 -11.66 -0.80 -2.65
N ALA A 178 -10.82 -1.73 -2.26
CA ALA A 178 -11.21 -3.00 -1.70
C ALA A 178 -10.13 -3.47 -0.72
N ILE A 179 -10.38 -4.54 0.04
CA ILE A 179 -9.34 -5.13 0.88
C ILE A 179 -8.39 -5.96 0.02
N LEU A 180 -8.91 -6.78 -0.89
CA LEU A 180 -8.09 -7.63 -1.74
C LEU A 180 -7.62 -6.89 -3.00
N VAL A 181 -8.55 -6.48 -3.89
CA VAL A 181 -8.17 -5.92 -5.19
C VAL A 181 -9.08 -4.75 -5.59
N GLY A 182 -8.46 -3.58 -5.80
CA GLY A 182 -9.17 -2.37 -6.21
C GLY A 182 -9.77 -2.47 -7.62
N PHE A 183 -9.08 -3.12 -8.55
CA PHE A 183 -9.54 -3.24 -9.93
C PHE A 183 -9.07 -4.52 -10.61
N VAL A 184 -10.00 -5.15 -11.32
CA VAL A 184 -9.75 -6.37 -12.09
C VAL A 184 -10.13 -6.13 -13.55
N MET A 185 -9.24 -6.51 -14.47
CA MET A 185 -9.49 -6.42 -15.90
C MET A 185 -9.10 -7.72 -16.59
N ALA A 186 -10.07 -8.41 -17.15
CA ALA A 186 -9.85 -9.59 -18.00
C ALA A 186 -10.25 -9.27 -19.45
N ASN A 187 -9.44 -9.71 -20.40
CA ASN A 187 -9.78 -9.65 -21.81
C ASN A 187 -10.74 -10.79 -22.20
N SER A 188 -11.44 -10.65 -23.33
CA SER A 188 -12.36 -11.67 -23.82
C SER A 188 -11.67 -13.05 -23.95
N GLY A 189 -12.31 -14.09 -23.42
CA GLY A 189 -11.79 -15.46 -23.43
C GLY A 189 -10.78 -15.80 -22.33
N HIS A 190 -10.52 -14.87 -21.40
CA HIS A 190 -9.60 -15.10 -20.28
C HIS A 190 -10.30 -15.00 -18.94
N THR A 191 -9.80 -15.71 -17.95
CA THR A 191 -10.37 -15.75 -16.58
C THR A 191 -9.33 -15.37 -15.56
N ILE A 192 -9.66 -14.40 -14.69
CA ILE A 192 -8.91 -14.12 -13.46
C ILE A 192 -9.62 -14.85 -12.33
N ARG A 193 -8.88 -15.60 -11.52
CA ARG A 193 -9.43 -16.53 -10.53
C ARG A 193 -9.23 -15.99 -9.11
N PHE A 194 -10.28 -16.08 -8.30
CA PHE A 194 -10.25 -15.81 -6.88
C PHE A 194 -10.95 -16.98 -6.17
N ASP A 195 -10.17 -17.84 -5.57
CA ASP A 195 -10.65 -19.07 -4.95
C ASP A 195 -10.26 -19.08 -3.44
N ASP A 196 -11.18 -19.44 -2.56
CA ASP A 196 -10.96 -19.60 -1.12
C ASP A 196 -10.33 -18.35 -0.46
N ILE A 197 -10.95 -17.20 -0.66
CA ILE A 197 -10.51 -15.90 -0.11
C ILE A 197 -11.41 -15.49 1.05
N SER A 198 -10.78 -15.09 2.16
CA SER A 198 -11.45 -14.46 3.29
C SER A 198 -10.83 -13.10 3.59
N VAL A 199 -11.64 -12.05 3.71
CA VAL A 199 -11.17 -10.71 4.04
C VAL A 199 -11.99 -10.10 5.16
N SER A 200 -11.33 -9.37 6.08
CA SER A 200 -11.99 -8.58 7.11
C SER A 200 -11.23 -7.29 7.39
N GLY A 201 -11.97 -6.21 7.67
CA GLY A 201 -11.35 -4.90 7.93
C GLY A 201 -12.31 -3.74 7.71
N THR A 202 -11.74 -2.55 7.58
CA THR A 202 -12.47 -1.30 7.40
C THR A 202 -12.01 -0.57 6.14
N ILE A 203 -12.95 -0.07 5.37
CA ILE A 203 -12.69 0.80 4.22
C ILE A 203 -13.28 2.18 4.52
N VAL A 204 -12.42 3.21 4.50
CA VAL A 204 -12.81 4.61 4.69
C VAL A 204 -12.59 5.35 3.38
N ASN A 205 -13.69 5.69 2.72
CA ASN A 205 -13.67 6.45 1.48
C ASN A 205 -14.12 7.88 1.71
N THR A 206 -13.27 8.84 1.32
CA THR A 206 -13.61 10.26 1.36
C THR A 206 -14.03 10.71 -0.04
N LYS A 207 -15.31 10.99 -0.21
CA LYS A 207 -15.85 11.53 -1.46
C LYS A 207 -15.61 13.05 -1.53
N VAL A 208 -15.00 13.49 -2.63
CA VAL A 208 -14.81 14.92 -2.95
C VAL A 208 -15.48 15.20 -4.29
N GLY A 209 -16.44 16.15 -4.30
CA GLY A 209 -17.20 16.50 -5.50
C GLY A 209 -18.23 15.44 -5.91
N ASP A 210 -18.63 15.45 -7.19
CA ASP A 210 -19.68 14.59 -7.75
C ASP A 210 -19.15 13.30 -8.39
N ASN A 211 -17.86 13.05 -8.34
CA ASN A 211 -17.24 11.85 -8.90
C ASN A 211 -17.71 10.59 -8.15
N SER A 212 -17.82 9.49 -8.87
CA SER A 212 -18.24 8.22 -8.28
C SER A 212 -17.07 7.47 -7.64
N MET A 213 -17.36 6.79 -6.54
CA MET A 213 -16.44 5.84 -5.90
C MET A 213 -17.07 4.46 -5.89
N MET A 214 -16.24 3.44 -6.08
CA MET A 214 -16.62 2.04 -5.90
C MET A 214 -15.81 1.45 -4.77
N SER A 215 -16.48 0.74 -3.87
CA SER A 215 -15.80 0.03 -2.78
C SER A 215 -16.45 -1.34 -2.56
N GLY A 216 -15.63 -2.31 -2.17
CA GLY A 216 -16.06 -3.67 -1.89
C GLY A 216 -15.07 -4.40 -0.99
N GLY A 217 -15.48 -5.56 -0.44
CA GLY A 217 -14.61 -6.39 0.39
C GLY A 217 -13.59 -7.19 -0.44
N LEU A 218 -14.01 -7.67 -1.57
CA LEU A 218 -13.19 -8.43 -2.55
C LEU A 218 -12.80 -7.54 -3.70
#